data_c3ecc3375f1f48ad06657386c323f3aa
#
_entry.id   c3ecc3375f1f48ad06657386c323f3aa
#
_cell.length_a   1.000
_cell.length_b   1.000
_cell.length_c   1.000
_cell.angle_alpha   90.00
_cell.angle_beta   90.00
_cell.angle_gamma   90.00
#
_symmetry.space_group_name_H-M   'P 1'
#
loop_
_entity.id
_entity.type
_entity.pdbx_description
1 polymer ?
#
loop_
_entity_poly.entity_id
_entity_poly.type
_entity_poly.pdbx_seq_one_letter_code
_entity_poly.pdbx_strand_id
1 'polypeptide(L)'
;MKDTELQNIDDIEEPKAEQNNEEQKFLSALKTVRKGYTIALVITAIIALAAIICSVHFDTLFGLLLLLLAVVTYMAIVINLLYSKLGIAYRTFHGGMTVTALYGKDREVVYIPDKLLMLTVTEIGTRAFTHESSKKIREIHLPKTLLRIGTSAFARLPALTDVYYEGTEEEWKNISRLAPLENVTVHFEVPIPKLESIKETRKRKKAIKKLDSKIDELLSEISDREKQ
;
A
#
# COMPACT_ATOMS: atom_id res chain seq x y z
N MET A 1 -43.39 18.77 -1.45
CA MET A 1 -42.17 19.02 -2.22
C MET A 1 -41.01 19.36 -1.27
N LYS A 2 -40.88 18.63 -0.13
CA LYS A 2 -39.81 18.83 0.88
C LYS A 2 -39.17 17.54 1.35
N ASP A 3 -39.70 16.39 0.91
CA ASP A 3 -39.25 15.09 1.42
C ASP A 3 -38.26 14.35 0.49
N THR A 4 -37.90 14.97 -0.67
CA THR A 4 -37.01 14.34 -1.67
C THR A 4 -35.53 14.75 -1.53
N GLU A 5 -35.23 15.80 -0.74
CA GLU A 5 -33.83 16.26 -0.55
C GLU A 5 -33.12 15.58 0.64
N LEU A 6 -33.84 14.98 1.58
CA LEU A 6 -33.23 14.33 2.76
C LEU A 6 -32.76 12.91 2.51
N GLN A 7 -33.30 12.20 1.49
CA GLN A 7 -32.87 10.86 1.13
C GLN A 7 -31.52 10.77 0.39
N ASN A 8 -31.03 11.91 -0.12
CA ASN A 8 -29.80 11.94 -0.94
C ASN A 8 -28.50 12.16 -0.12
N ILE A 9 -28.59 12.36 1.19
CA ILE A 9 -27.41 12.62 2.04
C ILE A 9 -26.89 11.33 2.63
N ASP A 10 -27.76 10.41 3.01
CA ASP A 10 -27.37 9.12 3.60
C ASP A 10 -26.75 8.16 2.57
N ASP A 11 -27.20 8.22 1.30
CA ASP A 11 -26.66 7.38 0.21
C ASP A 11 -25.25 7.81 -0.26
N ILE A 12 -24.78 9.01 0.08
CA ILE A 12 -23.45 9.53 -0.30
C ILE A 12 -22.39 9.25 0.77
N GLU A 13 -22.76 8.99 2.01
CA GLU A 13 -21.81 8.75 3.11
C GLU A 13 -21.36 7.27 3.21
N GLU A 14 -22.18 6.29 2.83
CA GLU A 14 -21.81 4.87 2.89
C GLU A 14 -20.60 4.51 2.01
N PRO A 15 -20.51 4.89 0.72
CA PRO A 15 -19.38 4.53 -0.13
C PRO A 15 -18.06 5.18 0.33
N LYS A 16 -18.10 6.38 0.90
CA LYS A 16 -16.90 7.05 1.46
C LYS A 16 -16.41 6.40 2.76
N ALA A 17 -17.30 5.86 3.57
CA ALA A 17 -16.95 5.17 4.81
C ALA A 17 -16.29 3.82 4.52
N GLU A 18 -16.77 3.08 3.53
CA GLU A 18 -16.22 1.79 3.11
C GLU A 18 -14.86 1.95 2.45
N GLN A 19 -14.70 2.91 1.54
CA GLN A 19 -13.43 3.26 0.92
C GLN A 19 -12.37 3.68 1.96
N ASN A 20 -12.77 4.46 2.97
CA ASN A 20 -11.89 4.85 4.08
C ASN A 20 -11.45 3.63 4.93
N ASN A 21 -12.32 2.63 5.10
CA ASN A 21 -12.00 1.40 5.81
C ASN A 21 -10.96 0.54 5.04
N GLU A 22 -11.14 0.36 3.73
CA GLU A 22 -10.18 -0.39 2.89
C GLU A 22 -8.83 0.31 2.81
N GLU A 23 -8.80 1.64 2.68
CA GLU A 23 -7.59 2.44 2.78
C GLU A 23 -6.86 2.22 4.11
N GLN A 24 -7.58 2.26 5.24
CA GLN A 24 -6.99 2.02 6.56
C GLN A 24 -6.45 0.60 6.72
N LYS A 25 -7.15 -0.40 6.19
CA LYS A 25 -6.67 -1.80 6.16
C LYS A 25 -5.37 -1.91 5.36
N PHE A 26 -5.31 -1.34 4.17
CA PHE A 26 -4.11 -1.32 3.33
C PHE A 26 -2.93 -0.67 4.05
N LEU A 27 -3.12 0.50 4.65
CA LEU A 27 -2.10 1.22 5.37
C LEU A 27 -1.62 0.50 6.64
N SER A 28 -2.52 -0.18 7.34
CA SER A 28 -2.16 -1.03 8.48
C SER A 28 -1.31 -2.22 8.05
N ALA A 29 -1.64 -2.83 6.90
CA ALA A 29 -0.87 -3.92 6.32
C ALA A 29 0.54 -3.46 5.91
N LEU A 30 0.67 -2.33 5.22
CA LEU A 30 1.97 -1.74 4.86
C LEU A 30 2.83 -1.44 6.09
N LYS A 31 2.23 -0.89 7.16
CA LYS A 31 2.93 -0.63 8.43
C LYS A 31 3.44 -1.92 9.06
N THR A 32 2.63 -2.98 9.03
CA THR A 32 3.01 -4.28 9.57
C THR A 32 4.15 -4.91 8.78
N VAL A 33 4.09 -4.86 7.44
CA VAL A 33 5.17 -5.34 6.56
C VAL A 33 6.46 -4.58 6.82
N ARG A 34 6.41 -3.24 6.90
CA ARG A 34 7.60 -2.41 7.19
C ARG A 34 8.21 -2.74 8.55
N LYS A 35 7.39 -2.91 9.60
CA LYS A 35 7.89 -3.34 10.92
C LYS A 35 8.52 -4.73 10.88
N GLY A 36 7.84 -5.69 10.26
CA GLY A 36 8.35 -7.06 10.13
C GLY A 36 9.67 -7.11 9.38
N TYR A 37 9.80 -6.33 8.30
CA TYR A 37 11.04 -6.20 7.54
C TYR A 37 12.18 -5.66 8.40
N THR A 38 11.97 -4.59 9.18
CA THR A 38 13.02 -4.03 10.06
C THR A 38 13.43 -5.00 11.14
N ILE A 39 12.49 -5.74 11.74
CA ILE A 39 12.78 -6.78 12.75
C ILE A 39 13.59 -7.91 12.12
N ALA A 40 13.18 -8.42 10.95
CA ALA A 40 13.90 -9.47 10.23
C ALA A 40 15.33 -9.03 9.90
N LEU A 41 15.54 -7.78 9.49
CA LEU A 41 16.85 -7.21 9.17
C LEU A 41 17.77 -7.17 10.41
N VAL A 42 17.23 -6.76 11.56
CA VAL A 42 17.99 -6.74 12.83
C VAL A 42 18.37 -8.16 13.26
N ILE A 43 17.44 -9.10 13.22
CA ILE A 43 17.72 -10.51 13.58
C ILE A 43 18.80 -11.08 12.65
N THR A 44 18.70 -10.85 11.34
CA THR A 44 19.68 -11.32 10.36
C THR A 44 21.07 -10.71 10.62
N ALA A 45 21.14 -9.44 10.97
CA ALA A 45 22.41 -8.80 11.32
C ALA A 45 23.05 -9.42 12.56
N ILE A 46 22.25 -9.75 13.59
CA ILE A 46 22.73 -10.43 14.80
C ILE A 46 23.28 -11.82 14.47
N ILE A 47 22.55 -12.61 13.65
CA ILE A 47 23.00 -13.94 13.25
C ILE A 47 24.26 -13.85 12.38
N ALA A 48 24.36 -12.87 11.47
CA ALA A 48 25.54 -12.65 10.67
C ALA A 48 26.78 -12.31 11.53
N LEU A 49 26.60 -11.46 12.54
CA LEU A 49 27.67 -11.15 13.50
C LEU A 49 28.12 -12.40 14.28
N ALA A 50 27.17 -13.21 14.76
CA ALA A 50 27.47 -14.47 15.42
C ALA A 50 28.21 -15.44 14.49
N ALA A 51 27.82 -15.52 13.20
CA ALA A 51 28.50 -16.35 12.21
C ALA A 51 29.96 -15.92 11.99
N ILE A 52 30.24 -14.61 11.95
CA ILE A 52 31.60 -14.08 11.85
C ILE A 52 32.43 -14.47 13.08
N ILE A 53 31.89 -14.32 14.27
CA ILE A 53 32.57 -14.71 15.53
C ILE A 53 32.85 -16.21 15.53
N CYS A 54 31.89 -17.06 15.15
CA CYS A 54 32.06 -18.51 15.06
C CYS A 54 33.13 -18.91 14.04
N SER A 55 33.19 -18.22 12.86
CA SER A 55 34.19 -18.52 11.84
C SER A 55 35.62 -18.21 12.29
N VAL A 56 35.80 -17.23 13.16
CA VAL A 56 37.12 -16.88 13.72
C VAL A 56 37.56 -17.87 14.80
N HIS A 57 36.61 -18.38 15.62
CA HIS A 57 36.93 -19.17 16.81
C HIS A 57 36.86 -20.71 16.62
N PHE A 58 36.02 -21.20 15.70
CA PHE A 58 35.79 -22.62 15.53
C PHE A 58 36.18 -23.14 14.16
N ASP A 59 35.40 -22.78 13.12
CA ASP A 59 35.60 -23.26 11.76
C ASP A 59 34.91 -22.32 10.77
N THR A 60 35.59 -22.01 9.67
CA THR A 60 35.08 -21.17 8.60
C THR A 60 33.87 -21.77 7.91
N LEU A 61 33.80 -23.08 7.72
CA LEU A 61 32.68 -23.79 7.12
C LEU A 61 31.40 -23.65 7.97
N PHE A 62 31.50 -23.75 9.29
CA PHE A 62 30.40 -23.61 10.21
C PHE A 62 29.85 -22.17 10.20
N GLY A 63 30.73 -21.17 10.18
CA GLY A 63 30.35 -19.76 10.05
C GLY A 63 29.60 -19.45 8.74
N LEU A 64 30.07 -19.99 7.61
CA LEU A 64 29.42 -19.88 6.31
C LEU A 64 28.02 -20.54 6.30
N LEU A 65 27.87 -21.69 6.92
CA LEU A 65 26.56 -22.37 7.03
C LEU A 65 25.55 -21.53 7.82
N LEU A 66 25.98 -20.96 8.96
CA LEU A 66 25.11 -20.05 9.74
C LEU A 66 24.72 -18.81 8.96
N LEU A 67 25.64 -18.23 8.19
CA LEU A 67 25.34 -17.08 7.34
C LEU A 67 24.30 -17.42 6.26
N LEU A 68 24.47 -18.56 5.60
CA LEU A 68 23.50 -19.05 4.61
C LEU A 68 22.11 -19.26 5.24
N LEU A 69 22.05 -19.89 6.41
CA LEU A 69 20.81 -20.08 7.16
C LEU A 69 20.15 -18.73 7.50
N ALA A 70 20.92 -17.72 7.91
CA ALA A 70 20.42 -16.38 8.18
C ALA A 70 19.77 -15.73 6.94
N VAL A 71 20.41 -15.85 5.78
CA VAL A 71 19.87 -15.32 4.53
C VAL A 71 18.57 -16.02 4.13
N VAL A 72 18.55 -17.34 4.21
CA VAL A 72 17.35 -18.14 3.87
C VAL A 72 16.17 -17.82 4.80
N THR A 73 16.41 -17.75 6.10
CA THR A 73 15.36 -17.38 7.08
C THR A 73 14.85 -15.96 6.88
N TYR A 74 15.74 -15.00 6.60
CA TYR A 74 15.37 -13.64 6.27
C TYR A 74 14.45 -13.57 5.04
N MET A 75 14.84 -14.23 3.94
CA MET A 75 14.04 -14.28 2.73
C MET A 75 12.69 -14.95 2.97
N ALA A 76 12.62 -16.03 3.71
CA ALA A 76 11.37 -16.71 4.06
C ALA A 76 10.43 -15.81 4.88
N ILE A 77 10.94 -15.06 5.86
CA ILE A 77 10.16 -14.14 6.67
C ILE A 77 9.62 -12.99 5.81
N VAL A 78 10.46 -12.38 4.97
CA VAL A 78 10.04 -11.28 4.09
C VAL A 78 8.97 -11.72 3.12
N ILE A 79 9.17 -12.87 2.45
CA ILE A 79 8.19 -13.44 1.52
C ILE A 79 6.87 -13.71 2.27
N ASN A 80 6.90 -14.35 3.42
CA ASN A 80 5.69 -14.64 4.20
C ASN A 80 4.94 -13.37 4.61
N LEU A 81 5.64 -12.33 5.05
CA LEU A 81 5.04 -11.03 5.39
C LEU A 81 4.34 -10.37 4.19
N LEU A 82 4.96 -10.41 3.02
CA LEU A 82 4.39 -9.86 1.80
C LEU A 82 3.12 -10.59 1.40
N TYR A 83 3.16 -11.93 1.33
CA TYR A 83 2.02 -12.75 0.96
C TYR A 83 0.87 -12.64 1.97
N SER A 84 1.17 -12.73 3.27
CA SER A 84 0.13 -12.80 4.31
C SER A 84 -0.55 -11.48 4.58
N LYS A 85 0.13 -10.36 4.42
CA LYS A 85 -0.39 -9.03 4.79
C LYS A 85 -0.91 -8.22 3.62
N LEU A 86 -0.19 -8.17 2.53
CA LEU A 86 -0.63 -7.44 1.33
C LEU A 86 -1.47 -8.31 0.39
N GLY A 87 -1.29 -9.63 0.44
CA GLY A 87 -1.96 -10.55 -0.48
C GLY A 87 -1.49 -10.37 -1.94
N ILE A 88 -0.32 -9.77 -2.15
CA ILE A 88 0.22 -9.48 -3.47
C ILE A 88 1.58 -10.15 -3.58
N ALA A 89 1.78 -10.94 -4.65
CA ALA A 89 3.08 -11.51 -4.96
C ALA A 89 3.88 -10.55 -5.82
N TYR A 90 5.15 -10.46 -5.52
CA TYR A 90 6.09 -9.59 -6.22
C TYR A 90 7.32 -10.39 -6.68
N ARG A 91 7.88 -9.97 -7.80
CA ARG A 91 9.19 -10.43 -8.29
C ARG A 91 10.06 -9.22 -8.58
N THR A 92 11.32 -9.29 -8.23
CA THR A 92 12.32 -8.27 -8.60
C THR A 92 12.83 -8.55 -10.02
N PHE A 93 12.88 -7.51 -10.84
CA PHE A 93 13.39 -7.60 -12.20
C PHE A 93 14.00 -6.25 -12.61
N HIS A 94 15.23 -6.25 -13.13
CA HIS A 94 15.95 -5.06 -13.64
C HIS A 94 15.89 -3.82 -12.73
N GLY A 95 16.08 -4.02 -11.42
CA GLY A 95 16.11 -2.91 -10.44
C GLY A 95 14.74 -2.37 -10.01
N GLY A 96 13.65 -2.94 -10.54
CA GLY A 96 12.29 -2.64 -10.14
C GLY A 96 11.58 -3.86 -9.55
N MET A 97 10.32 -3.67 -9.19
CA MET A 97 9.46 -4.71 -8.67
C MET A 97 8.24 -4.90 -9.57
N THR A 98 8.01 -6.14 -9.95
CA THR A 98 6.85 -6.56 -10.75
C THR A 98 5.82 -7.21 -9.85
N VAL A 99 4.58 -6.77 -9.91
CA VAL A 99 3.41 -7.47 -9.32
C VAL A 99 3.11 -8.69 -10.16
N THR A 100 3.26 -9.90 -9.61
CA THR A 100 3.08 -11.15 -10.36
C THR A 100 1.77 -11.85 -10.10
N ALA A 101 1.18 -11.68 -8.91
CA ALA A 101 -0.12 -12.24 -8.58
C ALA A 101 -0.76 -11.52 -7.39
N LEU A 102 -2.08 -11.61 -7.31
CA LEU A 102 -2.87 -11.24 -6.14
C LEU A 102 -3.40 -12.52 -5.51
N TYR A 103 -3.11 -12.73 -4.24
CA TYR A 103 -3.57 -13.87 -3.46
C TYR A 103 -4.46 -13.44 -2.31
N GLY A 104 -5.56 -14.13 -2.20
CA GLY A 104 -6.36 -14.17 -0.98
C GLY A 104 -7.19 -12.94 -0.65
N LYS A 105 -8.33 -13.24 -0.08
CA LYS A 105 -9.39 -12.41 0.46
C LYS A 105 -10.19 -11.69 -0.62
N ASP A 106 -11.49 -11.84 -0.51
CA ASP A 106 -12.53 -11.18 -1.29
C ASP A 106 -12.44 -9.65 -1.09
N ARG A 107 -11.51 -9.02 -1.81
CA ARG A 107 -11.31 -7.57 -1.79
C ARG A 107 -12.04 -6.97 -2.97
N GLU A 108 -12.74 -5.89 -2.73
CA GLU A 108 -13.37 -5.10 -3.79
C GLU A 108 -12.44 -3.99 -4.28
N VAL A 109 -11.58 -3.47 -3.38
CA VAL A 109 -10.62 -2.41 -3.68
C VAL A 109 -9.20 -2.91 -3.47
N VAL A 110 -8.32 -2.65 -4.44
CA VAL A 110 -6.89 -3.03 -4.39
C VAL A 110 -6.00 -1.82 -4.59
N TYR A 111 -5.09 -1.61 -3.66
CA TYR A 111 -4.06 -0.59 -3.74
C TYR A 111 -2.70 -1.22 -4.06
N ILE A 112 -2.07 -0.76 -5.16
CA ILE A 112 -0.70 -1.13 -5.51
C ILE A 112 0.23 -0.01 -5.00
N PRO A 113 1.12 -0.27 -4.03
CA PRO A 113 2.02 0.77 -3.52
C PRO A 113 3.06 1.19 -4.57
N ASP A 114 3.50 2.45 -4.52
CA ASP A 114 4.59 2.95 -5.36
C ASP A 114 5.94 2.30 -5.03
N LYS A 115 6.13 1.99 -3.73
CA LYS A 115 7.33 1.34 -3.20
C LYS A 115 6.97 0.25 -2.22
N LEU A 116 7.65 -0.86 -2.35
CA LEU A 116 7.59 -1.93 -1.39
C LEU A 116 8.99 -2.23 -0.87
N LEU A 117 9.18 -2.09 0.45
CA LEU A 117 10.49 -2.11 1.08
C LEU A 117 11.39 -1.01 0.51
N MET A 118 12.45 -1.37 -0.20
CA MET A 118 13.41 -0.44 -0.82
C MET A 118 13.26 -0.37 -2.36
N LEU A 119 12.36 -1.15 -2.94
CA LEU A 119 12.20 -1.27 -4.39
C LEU A 119 10.94 -0.56 -4.88
N THR A 120 11.05 0.09 -6.01
CA THR A 120 9.94 0.76 -6.70
C THR A 120 9.13 -0.25 -7.50
N VAL A 121 7.80 -0.17 -7.40
CA VAL A 121 6.91 -0.98 -8.22
C VAL A 121 6.78 -0.32 -9.60
N THR A 122 7.29 -1.00 -10.62
CA THR A 122 7.38 -0.47 -11.99
C THR A 122 6.55 -1.26 -12.99
N GLU A 123 6.11 -2.45 -12.62
CA GLU A 123 5.41 -3.32 -13.57
C GLU A 123 4.29 -4.12 -12.90
N ILE A 124 3.20 -4.31 -13.64
CA ILE A 124 2.20 -5.34 -13.39
C ILE A 124 2.45 -6.46 -14.40
N GLY A 125 2.72 -7.65 -13.88
CA GLY A 125 3.06 -8.80 -14.69
C GLY A 125 1.91 -9.34 -15.54
N THR A 126 2.25 -10.17 -16.50
CA THR A 126 1.27 -10.90 -17.32
C THR A 126 0.37 -11.75 -16.43
N ARG A 127 -0.94 -11.65 -16.62
CA ARG A 127 -1.97 -12.40 -15.88
C ARG A 127 -1.90 -12.20 -14.35
N ALA A 128 -1.45 -11.04 -13.87
CA ALA A 128 -1.25 -10.80 -12.44
C ALA A 128 -2.51 -11.00 -11.60
N PHE A 129 -3.68 -10.70 -12.11
CA PHE A 129 -4.96 -10.80 -11.41
C PHE A 129 -5.85 -11.95 -11.90
N THR A 130 -5.27 -13.12 -12.17
CA THR A 130 -6.03 -14.27 -12.68
C THR A 130 -6.53 -15.24 -11.60
N HIS A 131 -6.18 -15.01 -10.33
CA HIS A 131 -6.60 -15.86 -9.22
C HIS A 131 -8.11 -15.71 -8.94
N GLU A 132 -8.75 -16.77 -8.45
CA GLU A 132 -10.20 -16.78 -8.11
C GLU A 132 -10.59 -15.65 -7.14
N SER A 133 -9.73 -15.33 -6.17
CA SER A 133 -9.96 -14.25 -5.21
C SER A 133 -9.96 -12.85 -5.83
N SER A 134 -9.55 -12.71 -7.07
CA SER A 134 -9.54 -11.42 -7.78
C SER A 134 -10.89 -11.09 -8.45
N LYS A 135 -11.81 -12.05 -8.54
CA LYS A 135 -13.08 -11.88 -9.29
C LYS A 135 -14.01 -10.80 -8.73
N LYS A 136 -13.86 -10.45 -7.44
CA LYS A 136 -14.68 -9.43 -6.77
C LYS A 136 -14.09 -8.03 -6.84
N ILE A 137 -12.90 -7.86 -7.41
CA ILE A 137 -12.23 -6.57 -7.50
C ILE A 137 -13.03 -5.66 -8.43
N ARG A 138 -13.45 -4.52 -7.91
CA ARG A 138 -14.15 -3.45 -8.62
C ARG A 138 -13.24 -2.28 -8.93
N GLU A 139 -12.30 -1.99 -8.01
CA GLU A 139 -11.43 -0.83 -8.09
C GLU A 139 -9.96 -1.22 -7.90
N ILE A 140 -9.09 -0.63 -8.73
CA ILE A 140 -7.64 -0.82 -8.61
C ILE A 140 -6.95 0.55 -8.60
N HIS A 141 -6.18 0.82 -7.55
CA HIS A 141 -5.37 2.02 -7.45
C HIS A 141 -3.92 1.73 -7.86
N LEU A 142 -3.43 2.46 -8.86
CA LEU A 142 -2.15 2.25 -9.52
C LEU A 142 -1.20 3.42 -9.29
N PRO A 143 0.07 3.15 -8.91
CA PRO A 143 1.05 4.19 -8.68
C PRO A 143 1.57 4.79 -10.00
N LYS A 144 1.94 6.06 -10.00
CA LYS A 144 2.57 6.74 -11.14
C LYS A 144 3.94 6.18 -11.53
N THR A 145 4.52 5.34 -10.69
CA THR A 145 5.81 4.67 -10.97
C THR A 145 5.72 3.53 -11.97
N LEU A 146 4.49 3.17 -12.42
CA LEU A 146 4.29 2.11 -13.39
C LEU A 146 4.81 2.50 -14.76
N LEU A 147 5.61 1.62 -15.34
CA LEU A 147 6.17 1.73 -16.68
C LEU A 147 5.55 0.71 -17.64
N ARG A 148 5.06 -0.43 -17.11
CA ARG A 148 4.51 -1.51 -17.92
C ARG A 148 3.35 -2.25 -17.27
N ILE A 149 2.37 -2.62 -18.10
CA ILE A 149 1.26 -3.51 -17.75
C ILE A 149 1.30 -4.69 -18.71
N GLY A 150 1.49 -5.89 -18.18
CA GLY A 150 1.65 -7.11 -18.94
C GLY A 150 0.35 -7.59 -19.61
N THR A 151 0.51 -8.48 -20.58
CA THR A 151 -0.60 -9.06 -21.33
C THR A 151 -1.64 -9.70 -20.40
N SER A 152 -2.91 -9.37 -20.62
CA SER A 152 -4.02 -9.94 -19.85
C SER A 152 -3.89 -9.77 -18.34
N ALA A 153 -3.18 -8.71 -17.85
CA ALA A 153 -3.04 -8.45 -16.43
C ALA A 153 -4.39 -8.36 -15.72
N PHE A 154 -5.38 -7.72 -16.35
CA PHE A 154 -6.73 -7.51 -15.84
C PHE A 154 -7.81 -8.38 -16.50
N ALA A 155 -7.46 -9.32 -17.36
CA ALA A 155 -8.41 -10.04 -18.21
C ALA A 155 -9.42 -10.94 -17.45
N ARG A 156 -9.16 -11.25 -16.18
CA ARG A 156 -10.03 -12.09 -15.34
C ARG A 156 -10.65 -11.33 -14.17
N LEU A 157 -10.93 -10.07 -14.36
CA LEU A 157 -11.58 -9.20 -13.41
C LEU A 157 -12.98 -8.80 -13.92
N PRO A 158 -13.97 -9.69 -13.85
CA PRO A 158 -15.30 -9.43 -14.42
C PRO A 158 -16.06 -8.31 -13.71
N ALA A 159 -15.69 -8.00 -12.45
CA ALA A 159 -16.31 -6.96 -11.66
C ALA A 159 -15.56 -5.62 -11.73
N LEU A 160 -14.40 -5.54 -12.41
CA LEU A 160 -13.60 -4.33 -12.49
C LEU A 160 -14.34 -3.25 -13.29
N THR A 161 -14.64 -2.14 -12.65
CA THR A 161 -15.31 -0.96 -13.22
C THR A 161 -14.35 0.22 -13.29
N ASP A 162 -13.48 0.39 -12.29
CA ASP A 162 -12.70 1.60 -12.13
C ASP A 162 -11.20 1.32 -11.89
N VAL A 163 -10.36 2.10 -12.56
CA VAL A 163 -8.92 2.14 -12.33
C VAL A 163 -8.53 3.56 -11.97
N TYR A 164 -7.96 3.73 -10.78
CA TYR A 164 -7.46 5.00 -10.29
C TYR A 164 -5.95 5.07 -10.48
N TYR A 165 -5.47 5.99 -11.29
CA TYR A 165 -4.06 6.19 -11.56
C TYR A 165 -3.54 7.46 -10.88
N GLU A 166 -2.40 7.36 -10.16
CA GLU A 166 -1.79 8.48 -9.43
C GLU A 166 -1.19 9.56 -10.35
N GLY A 167 -0.89 9.22 -11.58
CA GLY A 167 -0.30 10.12 -12.57
C GLY A 167 -1.31 10.79 -13.48
N THR A 168 -0.81 11.56 -14.44
CA THR A 168 -1.62 12.25 -15.44
C THR A 168 -2.07 11.31 -16.56
N GLU A 169 -3.04 11.76 -17.35
CA GLU A 169 -3.48 11.03 -18.56
C GLU A 169 -2.34 10.86 -19.58
N GLU A 170 -1.44 11.84 -19.68
CA GLU A 170 -0.27 11.77 -20.55
C GLU A 170 0.72 10.69 -20.10
N GLU A 171 1.00 10.63 -18.78
CA GLU A 171 1.84 9.58 -18.19
C GLU A 171 1.20 8.19 -18.40
N TRP A 172 -0.13 8.08 -18.28
CA TRP A 172 -0.86 6.85 -18.55
C TRP A 172 -0.73 6.37 -20.01
N LYS A 173 -0.76 7.28 -20.97
CA LYS A 173 -0.56 6.96 -22.41
C LYS A 173 0.84 6.42 -22.68
N ASN A 174 1.83 6.83 -21.90
CA ASN A 174 3.21 6.38 -22.02
C ASN A 174 3.48 5.01 -21.36
N ILE A 175 2.56 4.49 -20.55
CA ILE A 175 2.70 3.15 -20.00
C ILE A 175 2.62 2.13 -21.12
N SER A 176 3.64 1.28 -21.24
CA SER A 176 3.63 0.16 -22.19
C SER A 176 2.57 -0.85 -21.77
N ARG A 177 1.51 -0.98 -22.57
CA ARG A 177 0.39 -1.89 -22.34
C ARG A 177 0.24 -2.85 -23.49
N LEU A 178 0.12 -4.13 -23.16
CA LEU A 178 -0.03 -5.21 -24.16
C LEU A 178 -1.50 -5.58 -24.41
N ALA A 179 -2.44 -5.00 -23.64
CA ALA A 179 -3.87 -5.17 -23.88
C ALA A 179 -4.64 -3.90 -23.47
N PRO A 180 -5.69 -3.51 -24.20
CA PRO A 180 -6.59 -2.44 -23.78
C PRO A 180 -7.38 -2.86 -22.53
N LEU A 181 -7.79 -1.85 -21.74
CA LEU A 181 -8.79 -2.01 -20.69
C LEU A 181 -10.16 -1.77 -21.34
N GLU A 182 -10.90 -2.85 -21.58
CA GLU A 182 -12.25 -2.77 -22.13
C GLU A 182 -13.25 -2.60 -20.98
N ASN A 183 -14.24 -1.72 -21.16
CA ASN A 183 -15.31 -1.44 -20.20
C ASN A 183 -14.85 -1.01 -18.79
N VAL A 184 -13.71 -0.33 -18.69
CA VAL A 184 -13.16 0.17 -17.42
C VAL A 184 -12.93 1.66 -17.53
N THR A 185 -13.43 2.42 -16.54
CA THR A 185 -13.19 3.85 -16.43
C THR A 185 -11.82 4.09 -15.77
N VAL A 186 -11.01 4.96 -16.38
CA VAL A 186 -9.71 5.32 -15.79
C VAL A 186 -9.79 6.74 -15.24
N HIS A 187 -9.51 6.88 -13.95
CA HIS A 187 -9.44 8.16 -13.23
C HIS A 187 -7.99 8.55 -13.04
N PHE A 188 -7.64 9.81 -13.32
CA PHE A 188 -6.27 10.32 -13.26
C PHE A 188 -6.06 11.22 -12.05
N GLU A 189 -4.80 11.41 -11.68
CA GLU A 189 -4.37 12.31 -10.59
C GLU A 189 -4.96 11.96 -9.22
N VAL A 190 -5.32 10.68 -9.01
CA VAL A 190 -5.86 10.19 -7.75
C VAL A 190 -4.73 9.67 -6.87
N PRO A 191 -4.43 10.32 -5.73
CA PRO A 191 -3.31 9.94 -4.90
C PRO A 191 -3.54 8.60 -4.22
N ILE A 192 -2.50 7.74 -4.20
CA ILE A 192 -2.53 6.50 -3.44
C ILE A 192 -2.18 6.78 -1.97
N PRO A 193 -2.87 6.12 -1.00
CA PRO A 193 -2.56 6.23 0.41
C PRO A 193 -1.11 5.82 0.73
N LYS A 194 -0.33 6.73 1.32
CA LYS A 194 1.08 6.50 1.69
C LYS A 194 1.27 6.55 3.20
N LEU A 195 2.13 5.67 3.74
CA LEU A 195 2.45 5.68 5.18
C LEU A 195 3.02 7.01 5.68
N GLU A 196 3.70 7.75 4.82
CA GLU A 196 4.28 9.06 5.14
C GLU A 196 3.20 10.13 5.21
N SER A 197 2.21 10.10 4.32
CA SER A 197 1.08 11.02 4.33
C SER A 197 0.24 10.89 5.60
N ILE A 198 0.12 9.70 6.18
CA ILE A 198 -0.59 9.48 7.46
C ILE A 198 0.12 10.14 8.62
N LYS A 199 1.45 10.06 8.67
CA LYS A 199 2.22 10.75 9.74
C LYS A 199 2.01 12.25 9.66
N GLU A 200 2.01 12.77 8.45
CA GLU A 200 1.78 14.18 8.18
C GLU A 200 0.35 14.60 8.51
N THR A 201 -0.65 13.83 8.08
CA THR A 201 -2.06 14.04 8.43
C THR A 201 -2.29 13.97 9.93
N ARG A 202 -1.66 13.02 10.65
CA ARG A 202 -1.74 12.95 12.12
C ARG A 202 -1.07 14.16 12.79
N LYS A 203 0.05 14.64 12.24
CA LYS A 203 0.74 15.83 12.71
C LYS A 203 -0.13 17.07 12.50
N ARG A 204 -0.77 17.19 11.31
CA ARG A 204 -1.73 18.26 10.99
C ARG A 204 -2.95 18.21 11.90
N LYS A 205 -3.58 17.04 12.10
CA LYS A 205 -4.73 16.88 13.02
C LYS A 205 -4.38 17.27 14.46
N LYS A 206 -3.18 16.92 14.94
CA LYS A 206 -2.71 17.36 16.27
C LYS A 206 -2.48 18.87 16.35
N ALA A 207 -1.96 19.47 15.28
CA ALA A 207 -1.75 20.91 15.21
C ALA A 207 -3.08 21.68 15.17
N ILE A 208 -4.05 21.20 14.38
CA ILE A 208 -5.42 21.76 14.34
C ILE A 208 -6.06 21.69 15.72
N LYS A 209 -6.06 20.52 16.37
CA LYS A 209 -6.64 20.37 17.70
C LYS A 209 -6.01 21.30 18.75
N LYS A 210 -4.70 21.56 18.62
CA LYS A 210 -4.01 22.52 19.49
C LYS A 210 -4.40 23.96 19.18
N LEU A 211 -4.67 24.26 17.90
CA LEU A 211 -5.14 25.58 17.47
C LEU A 211 -6.57 25.84 17.96
N ASP A 212 -7.45 24.85 17.80
CA ASP A 212 -8.85 24.93 18.26
C ASP A 212 -8.91 25.20 19.77
N SER A 213 -8.12 24.42 20.57
CA SER A 213 -8.08 24.66 22.03
C SER A 213 -7.58 26.06 22.41
N LYS A 214 -6.68 26.64 21.60
CA LYS A 214 -6.18 28.00 21.82
C LYS A 214 -7.18 29.08 21.41
N ILE A 215 -7.98 28.80 20.39
CA ILE A 215 -9.10 29.65 19.97
C ILE A 215 -10.17 29.68 21.05
N ASP A 216 -10.54 28.53 21.60
CA ASP A 216 -11.54 28.44 22.68
C ASP A 216 -11.05 29.21 23.94
N GLU A 217 -9.78 29.12 24.29
CA GLU A 217 -9.17 29.87 25.38
C GLU A 217 -9.28 31.40 25.16
N LEU A 218 -8.92 31.86 23.94
CA LEU A 218 -9.02 33.28 23.59
C LEU A 218 -10.47 33.80 23.57
N LEU A 219 -11.40 32.97 23.07
CA LEU A 219 -12.83 33.33 23.06
C LEU A 219 -13.39 33.47 24.49
N SER A 220 -12.97 32.58 25.40
CA SER A 220 -13.34 32.69 26.82
C SER A 220 -12.79 33.97 27.46
N GLU A 221 -11.53 34.33 27.18
CA GLU A 221 -10.94 35.56 27.66
C GLU A 221 -11.65 36.84 27.13
N ILE A 222 -12.06 36.83 25.89
CA ILE A 222 -12.81 37.94 25.28
C ILE A 222 -14.20 38.08 25.94
N SER A 223 -14.90 36.95 26.09
CA SER A 223 -16.22 36.94 26.74
C SER A 223 -16.18 37.43 28.20
N ASP A 224 -15.10 37.15 28.91
CA ASP A 224 -14.95 37.60 30.30
C ASP A 224 -14.61 39.10 30.39
N ARG A 225 -13.91 39.67 29.39
CA ARG A 225 -13.65 41.12 29.29
C ARG A 225 -14.89 41.93 28.89
N GLU A 226 -15.80 41.34 28.09
CA GLU A 226 -17.06 42.04 27.74
C GLU A 226 -18.07 42.09 28.88
N LYS A 227 -17.89 41.28 29.95
CA LYS A 227 -18.76 41.26 31.11
C LYS A 227 -18.31 42.22 32.25
N GLN A 228 -17.15 42.85 32.13
CA GLN A 228 -16.61 43.84 33.06
C GLN A 228 -16.88 45.27 32.59
#